data_19ef391e07696fb9e3fc8d53f7daeffd
#
_entry.id   19ef391e07696fb9e3fc8d53f7daeffd
#
_cell.length_a   1.000
_cell.length_b   1.000
_cell.length_c   1.000
_cell.angle_alpha   90.00
_cell.angle_beta   90.00
_cell.angle_gamma   90.00
#
_symmetry.space_group_name_H-M   'P 1'
#
loop_
_entity.id
_entity.type
_entity.pdbx_description
1 polymer ?
#
loop_
_entity_poly.entity_id
_entity_poly.type
_entity_poly.pdbx_seq_one_letter_code
_entity_poly.pdbx_strand_id
1 'polypeptide(L)'
;PIVLERGPALDARVQAVEHFSATGQLDPNANIQFGEGGAGTFSDGKLTTRIGDELCDFVTEVFLQHGAPAEIAWKQKPHVGTDLLRGVITSIRKEIESLGGEVHFNTALTGLERKNGRLVGITTTNGSFACETLVFAVGHSARDTFSMLMDSGLVLECKPFSVGFRAEHLQSEIEKSLYHEAAGHPALPRGEYQLSQHVGERCVYTFCMCPGGQVVASASEEERVVTNGMSYHARSGKNANAAVVVSVGGADFANDPRRAIAFQRELEAKAYAAGRAAGAYAAPAENVQSFLEGRGQLRIGSVQPTYDRGVTAADLGALLPGELADTLRAGLRAYVRKI
;
A
#
# COMPACT_ATOMS: atom_id res chain seq x y z
N PRO A 1 -4.98 -27.14 -5.76
CA PRO A 1 -5.05 -26.15 -4.70
C PRO A 1 -6.39 -25.42 -4.74
N ILE A 2 -6.81 -24.87 -3.58
CA ILE A 2 -7.96 -23.99 -3.44
C ILE A 2 -7.44 -22.62 -3.00
N VAL A 3 -7.81 -21.56 -3.71
CA VAL A 3 -7.50 -20.17 -3.36
C VAL A 3 -8.77 -19.49 -2.88
N LEU A 4 -8.74 -18.92 -1.70
CA LEU A 4 -9.86 -18.17 -1.12
C LEU A 4 -9.51 -16.69 -1.09
N GLU A 5 -10.37 -15.87 -1.67
CA GLU A 5 -10.27 -14.41 -1.64
C GLU A 5 -11.54 -13.83 -1.01
N ARG A 6 -11.36 -12.95 0.01
CA ARG A 6 -12.51 -12.33 0.68
C ARG A 6 -13.30 -11.40 -0.22
N GLY A 7 -12.61 -10.72 -1.13
CA GLY A 7 -13.22 -9.78 -2.05
C GLY A 7 -13.65 -10.41 -3.38
N PRO A 8 -14.20 -9.61 -4.27
CA PRO A 8 -14.68 -10.08 -5.57
C PRO A 8 -13.56 -10.30 -6.59
N ALA A 9 -13.92 -10.93 -7.71
CA ALA A 9 -13.10 -10.99 -8.91
C ALA A 9 -12.81 -9.57 -9.45
N LEU A 10 -11.78 -9.47 -10.28
CA LEU A 10 -11.18 -8.20 -10.69
C LEU A 10 -12.16 -7.19 -11.26
N ASP A 11 -13.07 -7.58 -12.17
CA ASP A 11 -13.99 -6.63 -12.80
C ASP A 11 -14.94 -5.99 -11.78
N ALA A 12 -15.53 -6.78 -10.89
CA ALA A 12 -16.38 -6.28 -9.82
C ALA A 12 -15.59 -5.45 -8.80
N ARG A 13 -14.32 -5.84 -8.54
CA ARG A 13 -13.43 -5.08 -7.67
C ARG A 13 -13.10 -3.70 -8.24
N VAL A 14 -12.80 -3.61 -9.55
CA VAL A 14 -12.57 -2.32 -10.23
C VAL A 14 -13.77 -1.41 -10.07
N GLN A 15 -14.99 -1.93 -10.32
CA GLN A 15 -16.23 -1.18 -10.14
C GLN A 15 -16.41 -0.67 -8.70
N ALA A 16 -16.10 -1.51 -7.70
CA ALA A 16 -16.19 -1.11 -6.29
C ALA A 16 -15.20 0.01 -5.94
N VAL A 17 -13.95 -0.08 -6.45
CA VAL A 17 -12.93 0.96 -6.25
C VAL A 17 -13.33 2.27 -6.94
N GLU A 18 -13.84 2.23 -8.16
CA GLU A 18 -14.33 3.40 -8.89
C GLU A 18 -15.56 4.01 -8.20
N HIS A 19 -16.47 3.18 -7.71
CA HIS A 19 -17.62 3.63 -6.93
C HIS A 19 -17.18 4.34 -5.63
N PHE A 20 -16.25 3.75 -4.89
CA PHE A 20 -15.68 4.38 -3.70
C PHE A 20 -15.01 5.71 -4.03
N SER A 21 -14.20 5.76 -5.09
CA SER A 21 -13.55 6.98 -5.56
C SER A 21 -14.57 8.08 -5.87
N ALA A 22 -15.66 7.75 -6.55
CA ALA A 22 -16.70 8.70 -6.94
C ALA A 22 -17.60 9.15 -5.77
N THR A 23 -17.97 8.24 -4.88
CA THR A 23 -19.06 8.47 -3.89
C THR A 23 -18.57 8.57 -2.44
N GLY A 24 -17.43 7.95 -2.11
CA GLY A 24 -16.97 7.76 -0.73
C GLY A 24 -17.71 6.63 0.00
N GLN A 25 -18.43 5.77 -0.71
CA GLN A 25 -19.05 4.57 -0.11
C GLN A 25 -18.06 3.42 -0.20
N LEU A 26 -17.42 3.10 0.92
CA LEU A 26 -16.44 2.02 1.02
C LEU A 26 -17.14 0.67 1.15
N ASP A 27 -16.69 -0.31 0.35
CA ASP A 27 -16.94 -1.72 0.63
C ASP A 27 -15.72 -2.30 1.38
N PRO A 28 -15.85 -2.71 2.65
CA PRO A 28 -14.73 -3.28 3.42
C PRO A 28 -14.16 -4.57 2.82
N ASN A 29 -14.88 -5.26 1.95
CA ASN A 29 -14.41 -6.48 1.29
C ASN A 29 -13.98 -6.27 -0.17
N ALA A 30 -14.29 -5.12 -0.79
CA ALA A 30 -13.98 -4.81 -2.19
C ALA A 30 -13.36 -3.42 -2.32
N ASN A 31 -12.04 -3.34 -2.21
CA ASN A 31 -11.31 -2.06 -2.19
C ASN A 31 -9.87 -2.23 -2.72
N ILE A 32 -9.01 -1.23 -2.53
CA ILE A 32 -7.61 -1.28 -2.96
C ILE A 32 -6.79 -2.36 -2.22
N GLN A 33 -7.22 -2.82 -1.05
CA GLN A 33 -6.51 -3.85 -0.28
C GLN A 33 -7.03 -5.25 -0.55
N PHE A 34 -8.34 -5.41 -0.70
CA PHE A 34 -9.02 -6.72 -0.81
C PHE A 34 -9.68 -6.92 -2.18
N GLY A 35 -9.69 -8.16 -2.62
CA GLY A 35 -10.15 -8.62 -3.92
C GLY A 35 -9.02 -9.21 -4.76
N GLU A 36 -9.37 -9.77 -5.91
CA GLU A 36 -8.42 -10.46 -6.80
C GLU A 36 -7.14 -9.67 -7.04
N GLY A 37 -5.99 -10.31 -6.79
CA GLY A 37 -4.65 -9.76 -6.95
C GLY A 37 -4.16 -8.90 -5.77
N GLY A 38 -4.96 -8.72 -4.70
CA GLY A 38 -4.57 -7.99 -3.51
C GLY A 38 -4.19 -6.52 -3.76
N ALA A 39 -3.48 -5.89 -2.83
CA ALA A 39 -3.10 -4.47 -2.94
C ALA A 39 -2.19 -4.17 -4.14
N GLY A 40 -1.46 -5.15 -4.66
CA GLY A 40 -0.60 -5.01 -5.84
C GLY A 40 -1.34 -4.56 -7.09
N THR A 41 -2.58 -4.98 -7.26
CA THR A 41 -3.41 -4.67 -8.45
C THR A 41 -3.59 -3.16 -8.67
N PHE A 42 -3.64 -2.37 -7.60
CA PHE A 42 -3.82 -0.91 -7.66
C PHE A 42 -2.55 -0.20 -7.16
N SER A 43 -1.38 -0.63 -7.64
CA SER A 43 -0.08 -0.06 -7.29
C SER A 43 0.74 0.25 -8.54
N ASP A 44 1.98 0.71 -8.37
CA ASP A 44 2.94 0.85 -9.48
C ASP A 44 3.39 -0.52 -10.05
N GLY A 45 3.11 -1.62 -9.35
CA GLY A 45 3.50 -2.96 -9.78
C GLY A 45 5.02 -3.17 -9.81
N LYS A 46 5.75 -2.62 -8.84
CA LYS A 46 7.20 -2.83 -8.71
C LYS A 46 7.52 -4.29 -8.40
N LEU A 47 8.48 -4.83 -9.13
CA LEU A 47 8.99 -6.19 -8.98
C LEU A 47 10.39 -6.20 -8.36
N THR A 48 10.66 -5.27 -7.44
CA THR A 48 11.96 -5.19 -6.76
C THR A 48 11.90 -5.90 -5.42
N THR A 49 12.89 -6.73 -5.16
CA THR A 49 13.12 -7.39 -3.87
C THR A 49 14.53 -7.14 -3.38
N ARG A 50 14.77 -7.31 -2.08
CA ARG A 50 16.11 -7.29 -1.48
C ARG A 50 16.63 -8.70 -1.22
N ILE A 51 15.89 -9.72 -1.67
CA ILE A 51 16.26 -11.13 -1.54
C ILE A 51 16.95 -11.53 -2.85
N GLY A 52 18.16 -12.07 -2.77
CA GLY A 52 18.86 -12.71 -3.88
C GLY A 52 18.57 -14.21 -3.89
N ASP A 53 17.39 -14.60 -4.37
CA ASP A 53 16.93 -15.97 -4.41
C ASP A 53 16.55 -16.36 -5.86
N GLU A 54 16.92 -17.54 -6.29
CA GLU A 54 16.61 -18.06 -7.65
C GLU A 54 15.11 -18.09 -7.93
N LEU A 55 14.27 -18.22 -6.91
CA LEU A 55 12.81 -18.16 -7.05
C LEU A 55 12.30 -16.79 -7.49
N CYS A 56 13.10 -15.73 -7.40
CA CYS A 56 12.74 -14.42 -7.94
C CYS A 56 12.66 -14.45 -9.47
N ASP A 57 13.55 -15.19 -10.12
CA ASP A 57 13.54 -15.38 -11.57
C ASP A 57 12.30 -16.16 -12.00
N PHE A 58 11.94 -17.23 -11.26
CA PHE A 58 10.70 -17.97 -11.49
C PHE A 58 9.46 -17.05 -11.45
N VAL A 59 9.35 -16.16 -10.47
CA VAL A 59 8.23 -15.21 -10.39
C VAL A 59 8.21 -14.27 -11.60
N THR A 60 9.37 -13.79 -12.02
CA THR A 60 9.51 -12.92 -13.21
C THR A 60 9.09 -13.66 -14.47
N GLU A 61 9.50 -14.92 -14.65
CA GLU A 61 9.11 -15.78 -15.77
C GLU A 61 7.59 -16.01 -15.81
N VAL A 62 6.98 -16.31 -14.67
CA VAL A 62 5.51 -16.47 -14.59
C VAL A 62 4.80 -15.19 -15.03
N PHE A 63 5.25 -14.02 -14.59
CA PHE A 63 4.65 -12.76 -15.04
C PHE A 63 4.80 -12.55 -16.55
N LEU A 64 5.97 -12.86 -17.13
CA LEU A 64 6.19 -12.78 -18.57
C LEU A 64 5.27 -13.72 -19.35
N GLN A 65 5.13 -14.98 -18.91
CA GLN A 65 4.23 -15.96 -19.51
C GLN A 65 2.78 -15.51 -19.51
N HIS A 66 2.40 -14.69 -18.52
CA HIS A 66 1.05 -14.15 -18.37
C HIS A 66 0.86 -12.75 -18.93
N GLY A 67 1.79 -12.26 -19.76
CA GLY A 67 1.62 -11.03 -20.52
C GLY A 67 2.17 -9.76 -19.86
N ALA A 68 3.04 -9.89 -18.86
CA ALA A 68 3.78 -8.74 -18.38
C ALA A 68 4.75 -8.22 -19.46
N PRO A 69 5.09 -6.92 -19.45
CA PRO A 69 6.02 -6.34 -20.41
C PRO A 69 7.37 -7.07 -20.40
N ALA A 70 7.89 -7.41 -21.60
CA ALA A 70 9.16 -8.14 -21.74
C ALA A 70 10.35 -7.47 -21.02
N GLU A 71 10.29 -6.16 -20.88
CA GLU A 71 11.31 -5.34 -20.24
C GLU A 71 11.52 -5.63 -18.74
N ILE A 72 10.57 -6.29 -18.06
CA ILE A 72 10.75 -6.66 -16.65
C ILE A 72 11.87 -7.68 -16.45
N ALA A 73 12.24 -8.44 -17.50
CA ALA A 73 13.31 -9.42 -17.46
C ALA A 73 14.72 -8.82 -17.37
N TRP A 74 14.90 -7.56 -17.79
CA TRP A 74 16.23 -6.98 -17.91
C TRP A 74 16.38 -5.57 -17.31
N LYS A 75 15.27 -4.86 -17.03
CA LYS A 75 15.34 -3.56 -16.38
C LYS A 75 15.76 -3.70 -14.91
N GLN A 76 16.64 -2.83 -14.46
CA GLN A 76 17.17 -2.84 -13.10
C GLN A 76 16.09 -2.60 -12.01
N LYS A 77 15.06 -1.80 -12.31
CA LYS A 77 13.94 -1.51 -11.42
C LYS A 77 12.63 -1.79 -12.17
N PRO A 78 12.31 -3.09 -12.39
CA PRO A 78 11.16 -3.45 -13.18
C PRO A 78 9.86 -3.09 -12.50
N HIS A 79 8.88 -2.66 -13.28
CA HIS A 79 7.52 -2.42 -12.86
C HIS A 79 6.55 -2.81 -13.98
N VAL A 80 5.36 -3.22 -13.61
CA VAL A 80 4.32 -3.62 -14.57
C VAL A 80 3.35 -2.48 -14.85
N GLY A 81 3.01 -1.69 -13.84
CA GLY A 81 1.94 -0.69 -13.90
C GLY A 81 0.56 -1.28 -13.60
N THR A 82 -0.30 -0.49 -12.96
CA THR A 82 -1.63 -0.95 -12.52
C THR A 82 -2.53 -1.38 -13.67
N ASP A 83 -2.38 -0.78 -14.84
CA ASP A 83 -3.14 -1.07 -16.07
C ASP A 83 -2.82 -2.47 -16.64
N LEU A 84 -1.55 -2.80 -16.78
CA LEU A 84 -1.13 -4.08 -17.35
C LEU A 84 -1.21 -5.23 -16.33
N LEU A 85 -0.96 -4.95 -15.05
CA LEU A 85 -0.95 -5.95 -14.00
C LEU A 85 -2.31 -6.66 -13.85
N ARG A 86 -3.41 -5.97 -14.12
CA ARG A 86 -4.75 -6.54 -14.11
C ARG A 86 -4.89 -7.72 -15.09
N GLY A 87 -4.35 -7.56 -16.31
CA GLY A 87 -4.33 -8.63 -17.31
C GLY A 87 -3.50 -9.85 -16.88
N VAL A 88 -2.33 -9.60 -16.31
CA VAL A 88 -1.43 -10.63 -15.79
C VAL A 88 -2.12 -11.45 -14.69
N ILE A 89 -2.72 -10.80 -13.71
CA ILE A 89 -3.42 -11.46 -12.60
C ILE A 89 -4.58 -12.32 -13.10
N THR A 90 -5.40 -11.78 -14.00
CA THR A 90 -6.50 -12.54 -14.61
C THR A 90 -6.01 -13.76 -15.38
N SER A 91 -4.88 -13.64 -16.09
CA SER A 91 -4.27 -14.75 -16.84
C SER A 91 -3.75 -15.84 -15.90
N ILE A 92 -3.06 -15.48 -14.82
CA ILE A 92 -2.59 -16.43 -13.79
C ILE A 92 -3.77 -17.18 -13.17
N ARG A 93 -4.85 -16.50 -12.80
CA ARG A 93 -6.05 -17.16 -12.28
C ARG A 93 -6.62 -18.18 -13.24
N LYS A 94 -6.79 -17.82 -14.52
CA LYS A 94 -7.29 -18.74 -15.55
C LYS A 94 -6.41 -19.96 -15.71
N GLU A 95 -5.10 -19.84 -15.58
CA GLU A 95 -4.20 -20.99 -15.59
C GLU A 95 -4.41 -21.90 -14.38
N ILE A 96 -4.51 -21.33 -13.16
CA ILE A 96 -4.82 -22.09 -11.95
C ILE A 96 -6.09 -22.94 -12.16
N GLU A 97 -7.16 -22.31 -12.67
CA GLU A 97 -8.44 -22.95 -12.95
C GLU A 97 -8.31 -24.04 -14.03
N SER A 98 -7.54 -23.78 -15.12
CA SER A 98 -7.32 -24.73 -16.20
C SER A 98 -6.54 -25.98 -15.78
N LEU A 99 -5.69 -25.84 -14.76
CA LEU A 99 -4.92 -26.93 -14.17
C LEU A 99 -5.69 -27.69 -13.06
N GLY A 100 -7.01 -27.40 -12.89
CA GLY A 100 -7.87 -28.05 -11.92
C GLY A 100 -7.77 -27.48 -10.51
N GLY A 101 -7.19 -26.29 -10.35
CA GLY A 101 -7.30 -25.51 -9.12
C GLY A 101 -8.66 -24.79 -9.03
N GLU A 102 -9.02 -24.37 -7.84
CA GLU A 102 -10.25 -23.62 -7.58
C GLU A 102 -9.92 -22.24 -7.01
N VAL A 103 -10.66 -21.22 -7.44
CA VAL A 103 -10.57 -19.84 -6.89
C VAL A 103 -11.95 -19.40 -6.45
N HIS A 104 -12.12 -19.21 -5.15
CA HIS A 104 -13.38 -18.79 -4.54
C HIS A 104 -13.31 -17.36 -4.09
N PHE A 105 -14.06 -16.48 -4.76
CA PHE A 105 -14.21 -15.07 -4.41
C PHE A 105 -15.31 -14.86 -3.38
N ASN A 106 -15.33 -13.68 -2.75
CA ASN A 106 -16.26 -13.31 -1.70
C ASN A 106 -16.27 -14.31 -0.53
N THR A 107 -15.13 -14.95 -0.28
CA THR A 107 -14.98 -16.07 0.64
C THR A 107 -13.89 -15.74 1.66
N ALA A 108 -14.29 -15.09 2.76
CA ALA A 108 -13.38 -14.72 3.83
C ALA A 108 -13.18 -15.88 4.81
N LEU A 109 -11.94 -16.10 5.25
CA LEU A 109 -11.60 -17.04 6.31
C LEU A 109 -12.16 -16.52 7.65
N THR A 110 -12.93 -17.35 8.37
CA THR A 110 -13.56 -17.00 9.65
C THR A 110 -13.11 -17.87 10.83
N GLY A 111 -12.46 -19.03 10.56
CA GLY A 111 -12.01 -19.89 11.64
C GLY A 111 -11.14 -21.05 11.16
N LEU A 112 -10.50 -21.71 12.14
CA LEU A 112 -9.67 -22.89 11.95
C LEU A 112 -10.29 -24.08 12.67
N GLU A 113 -10.45 -25.21 11.96
CA GLU A 113 -10.91 -26.46 12.54
C GLU A 113 -9.71 -27.33 12.90
N ARG A 114 -9.60 -27.74 14.17
CA ARG A 114 -8.51 -28.55 14.68
C ARG A 114 -9.00 -29.81 15.36
N LYS A 115 -8.28 -30.91 15.14
CA LYS A 115 -8.51 -32.16 15.86
C LYS A 115 -7.15 -32.70 16.34
N ASN A 116 -7.05 -32.96 17.64
CA ASN A 116 -5.81 -33.43 18.26
C ASN A 116 -4.58 -32.55 17.95
N GLY A 117 -4.77 -31.21 17.95
CA GLY A 117 -3.70 -30.25 17.69
C GLY A 117 -3.33 -30.07 16.19
N ARG A 118 -3.95 -30.81 15.28
CA ARG A 118 -3.72 -30.70 13.83
C ARG A 118 -4.87 -29.98 13.14
N LEU A 119 -4.52 -29.21 12.11
CA LEU A 119 -5.51 -28.61 11.22
C LEU A 119 -6.22 -29.74 10.45
N VAL A 120 -7.54 -29.70 10.43
CA VAL A 120 -8.39 -30.63 9.68
C VAL A 120 -9.34 -29.91 8.71
N GLY A 121 -9.48 -28.60 8.86
CA GLY A 121 -10.33 -27.78 8.02
C GLY A 121 -10.33 -26.32 8.42
N ILE A 122 -11.08 -25.54 7.68
CA ILE A 122 -11.28 -24.10 7.89
C ILE A 122 -12.77 -23.78 7.73
N THR A 123 -13.22 -22.75 8.43
CA THR A 123 -14.54 -22.13 8.21
C THR A 123 -14.40 -20.81 7.49
N THR A 124 -15.34 -20.49 6.65
CA THR A 124 -15.38 -19.27 5.85
C THR A 124 -16.78 -18.66 5.86
N THR A 125 -16.94 -17.49 5.29
CA THR A 125 -18.25 -16.86 5.08
C THR A 125 -19.17 -17.67 4.16
N ASN A 126 -18.63 -18.58 3.34
CA ASN A 126 -19.36 -19.38 2.36
C ASN A 126 -19.26 -20.91 2.60
N GLY A 127 -19.05 -21.31 3.86
CA GLY A 127 -18.99 -22.73 4.23
C GLY A 127 -17.64 -23.17 4.77
N SER A 128 -17.43 -24.47 4.86
CA SER A 128 -16.19 -25.06 5.40
C SER A 128 -15.45 -25.84 4.33
N PHE A 129 -14.12 -25.86 4.43
CA PHE A 129 -13.24 -26.62 3.55
C PHE A 129 -12.35 -27.54 4.39
N ALA A 130 -12.33 -28.81 4.06
CA ALA A 130 -11.40 -29.76 4.66
C ALA A 130 -9.99 -29.50 4.12
N CYS A 131 -9.02 -29.32 5.00
CA CYS A 131 -7.62 -29.16 4.62
C CYS A 131 -6.67 -29.50 5.78
N GLU A 132 -5.49 -30.00 5.45
CA GLU A 132 -4.42 -30.29 6.41
C GLU A 132 -3.30 -29.25 6.34
N THR A 133 -3.27 -28.45 5.28
CA THR A 133 -2.28 -27.40 5.05
C THR A 133 -2.99 -26.11 4.62
N LEU A 134 -2.66 -25.01 5.27
CA LEU A 134 -3.20 -23.69 4.97
C LEU A 134 -2.05 -22.69 4.82
N VAL A 135 -2.03 -21.95 3.71
CA VAL A 135 -1.09 -20.85 3.46
C VAL A 135 -1.82 -19.53 3.71
N PHE A 136 -1.31 -18.74 4.65
CA PHE A 136 -1.82 -17.40 4.91
C PHE A 136 -1.11 -16.37 4.04
N ALA A 137 -1.82 -15.83 3.06
CA ALA A 137 -1.35 -14.75 2.19
C ALA A 137 -2.30 -13.55 2.24
N VAL A 138 -2.82 -13.23 3.43
CA VAL A 138 -3.96 -12.32 3.67
C VAL A 138 -3.63 -10.83 3.55
N GLY A 139 -2.35 -10.48 3.39
CA GLY A 139 -1.89 -9.09 3.36
C GLY A 139 -1.93 -8.41 4.73
N HIS A 140 -1.42 -7.18 4.81
CA HIS A 140 -1.27 -6.46 6.07
C HIS A 140 -2.59 -5.88 6.62
N SER A 141 -3.61 -5.71 5.80
CA SER A 141 -4.87 -5.06 6.18
C SER A 141 -5.93 -6.01 6.72
N ALA A 142 -5.70 -7.32 6.69
CA ALA A 142 -6.61 -8.35 7.20
C ALA A 142 -6.59 -8.44 8.74
N ARG A 143 -6.87 -7.33 9.42
CA ARG A 143 -6.75 -7.20 10.88
C ARG A 143 -7.74 -8.06 11.65
N ASP A 144 -8.91 -8.29 11.07
CA ASP A 144 -9.91 -9.25 11.57
C ASP A 144 -9.39 -10.70 11.52
N THR A 145 -8.73 -11.09 10.44
CA THR A 145 -8.09 -12.39 10.31
C THR A 145 -6.97 -12.54 11.34
N PHE A 146 -6.12 -11.53 11.54
CA PHE A 146 -5.11 -11.58 12.59
C PHE A 146 -5.72 -11.72 13.99
N SER A 147 -6.81 -11.02 14.28
CA SER A 147 -7.53 -11.15 15.55
C SER A 147 -8.08 -12.57 15.73
N MET A 148 -8.72 -13.14 14.70
CA MET A 148 -9.22 -14.51 14.69
C MET A 148 -8.10 -15.54 14.91
N LEU A 149 -6.93 -15.35 14.30
CA LEU A 149 -5.78 -16.25 14.50
C LEU A 149 -5.27 -16.22 15.94
N MET A 150 -5.15 -15.03 16.53
CA MET A 150 -4.76 -14.88 17.95
C MET A 150 -5.81 -15.48 18.88
N ASP A 151 -7.09 -15.27 18.62
CA ASP A 151 -8.19 -15.85 19.38
C ASP A 151 -8.24 -17.38 19.27
N SER A 152 -7.76 -17.91 18.14
CA SER A 152 -7.59 -19.35 17.92
C SER A 152 -6.33 -19.91 18.60
N GLY A 153 -5.57 -19.09 19.36
CA GLY A 153 -4.39 -19.51 20.11
C GLY A 153 -3.11 -19.61 19.28
N LEU A 154 -3.05 -19.00 18.08
CA LEU A 154 -1.80 -18.83 17.36
C LEU A 154 -1.01 -17.66 17.97
N VAL A 155 0.30 -17.85 18.08
CA VAL A 155 1.21 -16.80 18.53
C VAL A 155 1.62 -15.98 17.31
N LEU A 156 1.33 -14.68 17.35
CA LEU A 156 1.78 -13.70 16.36
C LEU A 156 2.83 -12.79 16.99
N GLU A 157 3.82 -12.38 16.20
CA GLU A 157 4.86 -11.46 16.63
C GLU A 157 4.68 -10.09 16.01
N CYS A 158 5.01 -9.04 16.77
CA CYS A 158 5.10 -7.68 16.27
C CYS A 158 6.32 -7.50 15.38
N LYS A 159 6.13 -7.46 14.06
CA LYS A 159 7.20 -7.04 13.14
C LYS A 159 7.31 -5.52 13.09
N PRO A 160 8.52 -4.96 12.94
CA PRO A 160 8.67 -3.54 12.65
C PRO A 160 7.90 -3.12 11.40
N PHE A 161 7.27 -1.95 11.47
CA PHE A 161 6.63 -1.30 10.34
C PHE A 161 6.91 0.21 10.36
N SER A 162 6.29 0.97 9.49
CA SER A 162 6.54 2.40 9.45
C SER A 162 5.25 3.18 9.22
N VAL A 163 5.19 4.37 9.80
CA VAL A 163 4.06 5.28 9.72
C VAL A 163 4.52 6.66 9.26
N GLY A 164 3.65 7.42 8.63
CA GLY A 164 3.96 8.75 8.14
C GLY A 164 2.96 9.22 7.10
N PHE A 165 3.43 10.02 6.16
CA PHE A 165 2.59 10.70 5.19
C PHE A 165 3.07 10.46 3.77
N ARG A 166 2.19 10.65 2.79
CA ARG A 166 2.57 10.60 1.38
C ARG A 166 2.76 12.02 0.85
N ALA A 167 3.95 12.29 0.34
CA ALA A 167 4.30 13.54 -0.29
C ALA A 167 4.04 13.48 -1.81
N GLU A 168 3.43 14.52 -2.37
CA GLU A 168 3.31 14.74 -3.81
C GLU A 168 4.17 15.91 -4.25
N HIS A 169 4.74 15.81 -5.43
CA HIS A 169 5.51 16.84 -6.09
C HIS A 169 5.44 16.67 -7.61
N LEU A 170 5.89 17.68 -8.36
CA LEU A 170 5.94 17.57 -9.80
C LEU A 170 7.04 16.57 -10.23
N GLN A 171 6.71 15.65 -11.12
CA GLN A 171 7.69 14.73 -11.70
C GLN A 171 8.83 15.49 -12.41
N SER A 172 8.50 16.59 -13.10
CA SER A 172 9.49 17.41 -13.80
C SER A 172 10.51 18.07 -12.86
N GLU A 173 10.14 18.41 -11.63
CA GLU A 173 11.08 18.98 -10.66
C GLU A 173 12.10 17.92 -10.19
N ILE A 174 11.63 16.69 -9.99
CA ILE A 174 12.51 15.56 -9.65
C ILE A 174 13.48 15.27 -10.81
N GLU A 175 13.00 15.24 -12.04
CA GLU A 175 13.84 15.01 -13.22
C GLU A 175 14.87 16.12 -13.40
N LYS A 176 14.51 17.37 -13.19
CA LYS A 176 15.47 18.51 -13.22
C LYS A 176 16.51 18.38 -12.13
N SER A 177 16.12 18.00 -10.92
CA SER A 177 17.04 17.81 -9.81
C SER A 177 18.04 16.68 -10.04
N LEU A 178 17.59 15.56 -10.64
CA LEU A 178 18.43 14.39 -10.87
C LEU A 178 19.26 14.46 -12.15
N TYR A 179 18.70 15.01 -13.22
CA TYR A 179 19.26 14.96 -14.57
C TYR A 179 19.75 16.32 -15.08
N HIS A 180 19.49 17.40 -14.34
CA HIS A 180 19.89 18.77 -14.70
C HIS A 180 19.48 19.13 -16.13
N GLU A 181 20.42 19.50 -16.98
CA GLU A 181 20.18 19.88 -18.38
C GLU A 181 19.70 18.71 -19.26
N ALA A 182 19.95 17.47 -18.83
CA ALA A 182 19.49 16.28 -19.54
C ALA A 182 18.04 15.89 -19.20
N ALA A 183 17.36 16.64 -18.32
CA ALA A 183 15.97 16.35 -17.96
C ALA A 183 15.07 16.34 -19.20
N GLY A 184 14.23 15.29 -19.34
CA GLY A 184 13.39 15.11 -20.51
C GLY A 184 14.05 14.40 -21.70
N HIS A 185 15.31 14.02 -21.60
CA HIS A 185 15.95 13.23 -22.65
C HIS A 185 15.30 11.84 -22.78
N PRO A 186 14.90 11.38 -23.97
CA PRO A 186 14.09 10.17 -24.16
C PRO A 186 14.79 8.86 -23.75
N ALA A 187 16.12 8.85 -23.66
CA ALA A 187 16.90 7.70 -23.20
C ALA A 187 16.98 7.59 -21.66
N LEU A 188 16.58 8.64 -20.93
CA LEU A 188 16.58 8.60 -19.47
C LEU A 188 15.27 8.01 -18.94
N PRO A 189 15.33 7.16 -17.88
CA PRO A 189 14.13 6.70 -17.21
C PRO A 189 13.44 7.85 -16.46
N ARG A 190 12.20 7.64 -16.05
CA ARG A 190 11.55 8.57 -15.12
C ARG A 190 12.38 8.71 -13.84
N GLY A 191 12.60 9.95 -13.43
CA GLY A 191 13.35 10.25 -12.21
C GLY A 191 12.66 9.68 -10.97
N GLU A 192 13.42 8.94 -10.18
CA GLU A 192 12.97 8.42 -8.87
C GLU A 192 14.08 8.57 -7.83
N TYR A 193 13.68 8.72 -6.57
CA TYR A 193 14.62 8.84 -5.46
C TYR A 193 14.29 7.86 -4.34
N GLN A 194 15.31 7.52 -3.57
CA GLN A 194 15.21 6.80 -2.32
C GLN A 194 16.10 7.48 -1.29
N LEU A 195 15.48 8.02 -0.24
CA LEU A 195 16.16 8.77 0.81
C LEU A 195 15.99 8.05 2.14
N SER A 196 17.02 8.10 2.96
CA SER A 196 16.97 7.60 4.34
C SER A 196 17.85 8.46 5.25
N GLN A 197 17.43 8.58 6.50
CA GLN A 197 18.13 9.31 7.53
C GLN A 197 17.86 8.68 8.89
N HIS A 198 18.92 8.37 9.62
CA HIS A 198 18.81 8.01 11.02
C HIS A 198 18.62 9.26 11.88
N VAL A 199 17.64 9.22 12.77
CA VAL A 199 17.33 10.25 13.76
C VAL A 199 17.22 9.53 15.12
N GLY A 200 18.26 9.61 15.92
CA GLY A 200 18.39 8.74 17.10
C GLY A 200 18.34 7.26 16.70
N GLU A 201 17.53 6.49 17.37
CA GLU A 201 17.36 5.05 17.11
C GLU A 201 16.39 4.73 15.97
N ARG A 202 15.68 5.74 15.46
CA ARG A 202 14.69 5.56 14.39
C ARG A 202 15.27 5.89 13.03
N CYS A 203 14.70 5.26 12.00
CA CYS A 203 14.99 5.58 10.61
C CYS A 203 13.79 6.31 9.99
N VAL A 204 14.05 7.49 9.42
CA VAL A 204 13.13 8.17 8.51
C VAL A 204 13.55 7.83 7.09
N TYR A 205 12.61 7.41 6.25
CA TYR A 205 12.94 7.06 4.87
C TYR A 205 11.77 7.29 3.91
N THR A 206 12.12 7.40 2.63
CA THR A 206 11.10 7.43 1.58
C THR A 206 10.82 6.00 1.12
N PHE A 207 9.55 5.72 0.85
CA PHE A 207 9.11 4.40 0.46
C PHE A 207 8.11 4.47 -0.69
N CYS A 208 8.16 3.46 -1.57
CA CYS A 208 7.22 3.27 -2.66
C CYS A 208 6.95 4.56 -3.45
N MET A 209 8.02 5.21 -3.94
CA MET A 209 7.86 6.32 -4.86
C MET A 209 7.20 5.84 -6.16
N CYS A 210 6.20 6.57 -6.61
CA CYS A 210 5.45 6.33 -7.84
C CYS A 210 5.70 7.47 -8.83
N PRO A 211 6.70 7.35 -9.72
CA PRO A 211 6.97 8.34 -10.75
C PRO A 211 5.78 8.48 -11.70
N GLY A 212 5.44 9.71 -12.08
CA GLY A 212 4.31 9.96 -12.97
C GLY A 212 3.00 9.33 -12.47
N GLY A 213 2.85 9.21 -11.14
CA GLY A 213 1.76 8.51 -10.50
C GLY A 213 0.81 9.43 -9.73
N GLN A 214 -0.14 8.80 -9.07
CA GLN A 214 -1.16 9.48 -8.27
C GLN A 214 -1.28 8.86 -6.87
N VAL A 215 -1.77 9.64 -5.94
CA VAL A 215 -2.17 9.18 -4.60
C VAL A 215 -3.59 8.65 -4.67
N VAL A 216 -3.83 7.50 -4.07
CA VAL A 216 -5.11 6.81 -4.09
C VAL A 216 -5.64 6.57 -2.68
N ALA A 217 -6.96 6.56 -2.53
CA ALA A 217 -7.65 6.25 -1.30
C ALA A 217 -7.62 4.73 -1.06
N SER A 218 -6.88 4.30 -0.04
CA SER A 218 -6.57 2.90 0.22
C SER A 218 -7.17 2.38 1.52
N ALA A 219 -8.26 2.99 1.98
CA ALA A 219 -9.01 2.54 3.14
C ALA A 219 -9.54 1.12 2.93
N SER A 220 -9.54 0.31 4.00
CA SER A 220 -10.13 -1.03 4.04
C SER A 220 -11.08 -1.24 5.21
N GLU A 221 -11.16 -0.26 6.10
CA GLU A 221 -12.10 -0.22 7.23
C GLU A 221 -12.88 1.10 7.18
N GLU A 222 -14.14 1.08 7.63
CA GLU A 222 -14.98 2.26 7.64
C GLU A 222 -14.42 3.36 8.55
N GLU A 223 -14.65 4.61 8.16
CA GLU A 223 -14.19 5.79 8.89
C GLU A 223 -12.67 5.79 9.16
N ARG A 224 -11.89 5.31 8.18
CA ARG A 224 -10.43 5.30 8.21
C ARG A 224 -9.88 5.91 6.94
N VAL A 225 -8.83 6.70 7.03
CA VAL A 225 -8.11 7.22 5.86
C VAL A 225 -6.71 6.63 5.80
N VAL A 226 -6.44 5.98 4.70
CA VAL A 226 -5.13 5.45 4.33
C VAL A 226 -4.86 5.87 2.89
N THR A 227 -3.64 6.31 2.61
CA THR A 227 -3.21 6.67 1.27
C THR A 227 -2.19 5.69 0.75
N ASN A 228 -2.27 5.38 -0.54
CA ASN A 228 -1.24 4.66 -1.26
C ASN A 228 -0.89 5.42 -2.54
N GLY A 229 0.13 4.96 -3.26
CA GLY A 229 0.48 5.47 -4.58
C GLY A 229 0.32 4.41 -5.65
N MET A 230 -0.10 4.83 -6.83
CA MET A 230 -0.09 3.98 -8.01
C MET A 230 0.42 4.74 -9.22
N SER A 231 0.89 4.01 -10.23
CA SER A 231 1.21 4.55 -11.55
C SER A 231 0.74 3.57 -12.62
N TYR A 232 0.42 4.11 -13.78
CA TYR A 232 0.30 3.34 -15.01
C TYR A 232 1.67 2.91 -15.52
N HIS A 233 1.73 1.92 -16.38
CA HIS A 233 2.98 1.45 -16.98
C HIS A 233 3.81 2.58 -17.60
N ALA A 234 3.16 3.48 -18.32
CA ALA A 234 3.80 4.61 -18.99
C ALA A 234 4.39 5.67 -18.04
N ARG A 235 3.98 5.70 -16.75
CA ARG A 235 4.42 6.70 -15.75
C ARG A 235 4.37 8.13 -16.29
N SER A 236 3.32 8.47 -17.04
CA SER A 236 3.20 9.74 -17.79
C SER A 236 2.49 10.86 -17.01
N GLY A 237 2.08 10.61 -15.79
CA GLY A 237 1.39 11.59 -14.96
C GLY A 237 2.28 12.80 -14.65
N LYS A 238 1.64 13.93 -14.35
CA LYS A 238 2.30 15.19 -14.03
C LYS A 238 3.03 15.15 -12.68
N ASN A 239 2.42 14.47 -11.70
CA ASN A 239 2.96 14.34 -10.36
C ASN A 239 3.77 13.06 -10.20
N ALA A 240 4.65 13.07 -9.22
CA ALA A 240 5.17 11.89 -8.56
C ALA A 240 4.79 11.94 -7.08
N ASN A 241 4.78 10.79 -6.43
CA ASN A 241 4.54 10.75 -5.00
C ASN A 241 5.40 9.68 -4.31
N ALA A 242 5.70 9.88 -3.04
CA ALA A 242 6.42 8.92 -2.21
C ALA A 242 5.91 8.99 -0.77
N ALA A 243 5.86 7.87 -0.08
CA ALA A 243 5.66 7.87 1.35
C ALA A 243 6.94 8.38 2.04
N VAL A 244 6.78 9.25 3.04
CA VAL A 244 7.83 9.67 3.97
C VAL A 244 7.43 9.14 5.33
N VAL A 245 8.19 8.20 5.84
CA VAL A 245 7.78 7.39 6.99
C VAL A 245 8.89 7.26 8.02
N VAL A 246 8.49 7.02 9.26
CA VAL A 246 9.38 6.72 10.39
C VAL A 246 9.12 5.30 10.88
N SER A 247 10.19 4.56 11.19
CA SER A 247 10.11 3.19 11.69
C SER A 247 9.54 3.14 13.11
N VAL A 248 8.66 2.17 13.35
CA VAL A 248 8.17 1.75 14.66
C VAL A 248 8.36 0.24 14.81
N GLY A 249 8.53 -0.24 16.01
CA GLY A 249 8.84 -1.64 16.27
C GLY A 249 8.08 -2.23 17.45
N GLY A 250 8.33 -3.49 17.77
CA GLY A 250 7.65 -4.20 18.85
C GLY A 250 7.75 -3.50 20.21
N ALA A 251 8.88 -2.85 20.50
CA ALA A 251 9.07 -2.10 21.75
C ALA A 251 8.05 -0.97 21.93
N ASP A 252 7.64 -0.29 20.84
CA ASP A 252 6.61 0.77 20.88
C ASP A 252 5.24 0.23 21.32
N PHE A 253 5.01 -1.06 21.18
CA PHE A 253 3.74 -1.74 21.45
C PHE A 253 3.83 -2.79 22.56
N ALA A 254 4.91 -2.78 23.35
CA ALA A 254 5.20 -3.82 24.36
C ALA A 254 5.18 -5.25 23.76
N ASN A 255 5.59 -5.39 22.50
CA ASN A 255 5.56 -6.62 21.70
C ASN A 255 4.16 -7.27 21.57
N ASP A 256 3.10 -6.50 21.74
CA ASP A 256 1.70 -6.95 21.58
C ASP A 256 1.17 -6.59 20.19
N PRO A 257 0.91 -7.56 19.30
CA PRO A 257 0.34 -7.31 17.97
C PRO A 257 -1.02 -6.58 18.01
N ARG A 258 -1.83 -6.79 19.05
CA ARG A 258 -3.13 -6.12 19.19
C ARG A 258 -2.95 -4.62 19.41
N ARG A 259 -1.94 -4.22 20.18
CA ARG A 259 -1.60 -2.79 20.39
C ARG A 259 -1.10 -2.16 19.10
N ALA A 260 -0.29 -2.89 18.33
CA ALA A 260 0.17 -2.42 17.02
C ALA A 260 -0.99 -2.20 16.04
N ILE A 261 -1.94 -3.12 15.97
CA ILE A 261 -3.17 -3.00 15.16
C ILE A 261 -4.02 -1.82 15.65
N ALA A 262 -4.21 -1.67 16.97
CA ALA A 262 -4.98 -0.57 17.55
C ALA A 262 -4.35 0.79 17.23
N PHE A 263 -3.03 0.90 17.30
CA PHE A 263 -2.30 2.11 16.94
C PHE A 263 -2.50 2.50 15.47
N GLN A 264 -2.42 1.56 14.53
CA GLN A 264 -2.69 1.83 13.12
C GLN A 264 -4.12 2.34 12.92
N ARG A 265 -5.12 1.67 13.53
CA ARG A 265 -6.52 2.08 13.46
C ARG A 265 -6.76 3.48 14.05
N GLU A 266 -6.07 3.82 15.13
CA GLU A 266 -6.15 5.15 15.74
C GLU A 266 -5.63 6.24 14.79
N LEU A 267 -4.46 6.03 14.17
CA LEU A 267 -3.90 6.98 13.19
C LEU A 267 -4.84 7.20 12.01
N GLU A 268 -5.38 6.13 11.46
CA GLU A 268 -6.30 6.14 10.33
C GLU A 268 -7.63 6.84 10.68
N ALA A 269 -8.13 6.64 11.92
CA ALA A 269 -9.32 7.33 12.43
C ALA A 269 -9.09 8.82 12.63
N LYS A 270 -7.94 9.20 13.21
CA LYS A 270 -7.55 10.61 13.34
C LYS A 270 -7.45 11.29 11.97
N ALA A 271 -6.88 10.61 10.98
CA ALA A 271 -6.79 11.12 9.63
C ALA A 271 -8.18 11.30 8.99
N TYR A 272 -9.10 10.35 9.18
CA TYR A 272 -10.49 10.46 8.71
C TYR A 272 -11.21 11.64 9.38
N ALA A 273 -11.10 11.76 10.69
CA ALA A 273 -11.74 12.86 11.43
C ALA A 273 -11.21 14.25 10.99
N ALA A 274 -9.90 14.35 10.77
CA ALA A 274 -9.29 15.59 10.30
C ALA A 274 -9.65 15.95 8.85
N GLY A 275 -9.85 14.94 7.98
CA GLY A 275 -10.23 15.12 6.57
C GLY A 275 -11.72 15.41 6.34
N ARG A 276 -12.59 14.98 7.27
CA ARG A 276 -14.05 14.89 7.09
C ARG A 276 -14.73 16.20 6.68
N ALA A 277 -14.18 17.37 7.02
CA ALA A 277 -14.75 18.66 6.67
C ALA A 277 -14.83 18.89 5.15
N ALA A 278 -13.96 18.26 4.34
CA ALA A 278 -13.97 18.36 2.89
C ALA A 278 -14.78 17.25 2.21
N GLY A 279 -15.27 16.26 2.96
CA GLY A 279 -16.09 15.16 2.45
C GLY A 279 -15.70 13.82 3.06
N ALA A 280 -16.52 12.79 2.77
CA ALA A 280 -16.23 11.43 3.23
C ALA A 280 -14.92 10.94 2.61
N TYR A 281 -14.01 10.46 3.46
CA TYR A 281 -12.68 9.97 3.11
C TYR A 281 -11.74 11.01 2.46
N ALA A 282 -12.04 12.30 2.56
CA ALA A 282 -11.07 13.33 2.20
C ALA A 282 -9.84 13.22 3.12
N ALA A 283 -8.65 13.43 2.58
CA ALA A 283 -7.41 13.29 3.32
C ALA A 283 -6.99 14.61 3.96
N PRO A 284 -6.49 14.60 5.21
CA PRO A 284 -5.79 15.75 5.77
C PRO A 284 -4.48 15.98 5.02
N ALA A 285 -4.16 17.21 4.74
CA ALA A 285 -2.96 17.58 4.01
C ALA A 285 -2.40 18.93 4.46
N GLU A 286 -1.10 19.10 4.32
CA GLU A 286 -0.41 20.38 4.46
C GLU A 286 0.82 20.46 3.56
N ASN A 287 1.33 21.66 3.36
CA ASN A 287 2.59 21.82 2.65
C ASN A 287 3.77 21.34 3.51
N VAL A 288 4.80 20.76 2.91
CA VAL A 288 5.99 20.27 3.62
C VAL A 288 6.62 21.35 4.50
N GLN A 289 6.72 22.60 4.03
CA GLN A 289 7.22 23.71 4.84
C GLN A 289 6.31 23.95 6.07
N SER A 290 5.00 23.89 5.90
CA SER A 290 4.03 24.04 7.00
C SER A 290 4.20 22.91 8.03
N PHE A 291 4.38 21.66 7.59
CA PHE A 291 4.65 20.52 8.48
C PHE A 291 5.94 20.73 9.30
N LEU A 292 7.02 21.20 8.65
CA LEU A 292 8.30 21.48 9.32
C LEU A 292 8.18 22.58 10.38
N GLU A 293 7.23 23.49 10.23
CA GLU A 293 6.96 24.63 11.12
C GLU A 293 5.80 24.37 12.07
N GLY A 294 5.06 23.26 11.93
CA GLY A 294 3.91 22.91 12.77
C GLY A 294 2.72 23.86 12.61
N ARG A 295 2.43 24.29 11.38
CA ARG A 295 1.40 25.30 11.10
C ARG A 295 0.06 24.75 10.60
N GLY A 296 0.01 23.53 10.10
CA GLY A 296 -1.21 22.91 9.55
C GLY A 296 -1.80 23.63 8.33
N GLN A 297 -0.98 24.31 7.52
CA GLN A 297 -1.46 25.12 6.41
C GLN A 297 -1.30 24.41 5.07
N LEU A 298 -2.33 24.49 4.24
CA LEU A 298 -2.33 23.97 2.87
C LEU A 298 -2.52 25.12 1.87
N ARG A 299 -1.55 25.30 0.99
CA ARG A 299 -1.64 26.18 -0.17
C ARG A 299 -1.42 25.35 -1.43
N ILE A 300 -2.44 25.22 -2.25
CA ILE A 300 -2.37 24.51 -3.53
C ILE A 300 -1.76 25.46 -4.56
N GLY A 301 -0.61 25.09 -5.11
CA GLY A 301 0.14 25.84 -6.11
C GLY A 301 0.30 25.04 -7.42
N SER A 302 1.53 24.88 -7.90
CA SER A 302 1.85 24.10 -9.11
C SER A 302 1.53 22.61 -8.96
N VAL A 303 1.68 22.06 -7.75
CA VAL A 303 1.29 20.70 -7.41
C VAL A 303 -0.19 20.68 -7.09
N GLN A 304 -0.97 20.04 -7.96
CA GLN A 304 -2.39 19.78 -7.72
C GLN A 304 -2.50 18.39 -7.10
N PRO A 305 -3.13 18.23 -5.91
CA PRO A 305 -3.32 16.91 -5.31
C PRO A 305 -4.04 15.95 -6.26
N THR A 306 -3.53 14.73 -6.34
CA THR A 306 -4.13 13.68 -7.19
C THR A 306 -5.08 12.77 -6.41
N TYR A 307 -5.18 12.94 -5.11
CA TYR A 307 -6.07 12.17 -4.25
C TYR A 307 -7.54 12.47 -4.57
N ASP A 308 -8.23 11.50 -5.11
CA ASP A 308 -9.55 11.62 -5.75
C ASP A 308 -10.71 11.94 -4.77
N ARG A 309 -10.53 11.63 -3.47
CA ARG A 309 -11.52 11.98 -2.42
C ARG A 309 -11.38 13.40 -1.88
N GLY A 310 -10.46 14.19 -2.45
CA GLY A 310 -10.18 15.55 -2.01
C GLY A 310 -9.28 15.64 -0.78
N VAL A 311 -8.75 16.83 -0.57
CA VAL A 311 -7.85 17.13 0.57
C VAL A 311 -8.33 18.35 1.34
N THR A 312 -7.99 18.40 2.64
CA THR A 312 -8.27 19.57 3.50
C THR A 312 -7.07 19.90 4.35
N ALA A 313 -6.92 21.21 4.67
CA ALA A 313 -5.83 21.68 5.53
C ALA A 313 -5.96 21.10 6.95
N ALA A 314 -4.88 20.50 7.43
CA ALA A 314 -4.77 20.01 8.81
C ALA A 314 -3.32 19.95 9.26
N ASP A 315 -3.08 20.07 10.55
CA ASP A 315 -1.77 19.82 11.17
C ASP A 315 -1.51 18.29 11.20
N LEU A 316 -0.72 17.82 10.25
CA LEU A 316 -0.36 16.39 10.15
C LEU A 316 0.48 15.95 11.36
N GLY A 317 1.27 16.87 11.95
CA GLY A 317 2.04 16.56 13.14
C GLY A 317 1.18 16.17 14.34
N ALA A 318 -0.03 16.74 14.45
CA ALA A 318 -0.98 16.43 15.52
C ALA A 318 -1.64 15.04 15.36
N LEU A 319 -1.58 14.43 14.19
CA LEU A 319 -2.13 13.08 13.96
C LEU A 319 -1.23 11.99 14.53
N LEU A 320 0.06 12.25 14.66
CA LEU A 320 1.07 11.31 15.16
C LEU A 320 1.39 11.58 16.63
N PRO A 321 1.90 10.58 17.36
CA PRO A 321 2.63 10.84 18.60
C PRO A 321 3.74 11.87 18.38
N GLY A 322 3.89 12.82 19.30
CA GLY A 322 4.80 13.98 19.15
C GLY A 322 6.25 13.57 18.81
N GLU A 323 6.76 12.54 19.46
CA GLU A 323 8.09 11.98 19.16
C GLU A 323 8.25 11.54 17.69
N LEU A 324 7.24 10.87 17.13
CA LEU A 324 7.27 10.42 15.73
C LEU A 324 7.17 11.60 14.76
N ALA A 325 6.33 12.60 15.09
CA ALA A 325 6.20 13.82 14.30
C ALA A 325 7.52 14.60 14.27
N ASP A 326 8.18 14.75 15.41
CA ASP A 326 9.48 15.46 15.52
C ASP A 326 10.61 14.69 14.82
N THR A 327 10.60 13.37 14.90
CA THR A 327 11.53 12.50 14.16
C THR A 327 11.35 12.67 12.65
N LEU A 328 10.11 12.67 12.14
CA LEU A 328 9.82 12.93 10.73
C LEU A 328 10.27 14.32 10.29
N ARG A 329 10.01 15.38 11.09
CA ARG A 329 10.49 16.74 10.81
C ARG A 329 12.02 16.80 10.72
N ALA A 330 12.71 16.14 11.64
CA ALA A 330 14.18 16.08 11.62
C ALA A 330 14.71 15.36 10.37
N GLY A 331 14.12 14.23 10.00
CA GLY A 331 14.47 13.50 8.79
C GLY A 331 14.23 14.31 7.51
N LEU A 332 13.08 14.97 7.38
CA LEU A 332 12.76 15.83 6.25
C LEU A 332 13.73 17.01 6.12
N ARG A 333 14.10 17.68 7.22
CA ARG A 333 15.12 18.74 7.20
C ARG A 333 16.48 18.25 6.70
N ALA A 334 16.84 17.00 6.98
CA ALA A 334 18.06 16.40 6.48
C ALA A 334 17.99 16.11 4.96
N TYR A 335 16.81 15.81 4.43
CA TYR A 335 16.62 15.56 2.99
C TYR A 335 16.85 16.80 2.13
N VAL A 336 16.41 17.98 2.59
CA VAL A 336 16.65 19.26 1.89
C VAL A 336 18.13 19.51 1.60
N ARG A 337 19.03 18.86 2.35
CA ARG A 337 20.49 18.97 2.12
C ARG A 337 21.03 17.89 1.17
N LYS A 338 20.21 16.94 0.77
CA LYS A 338 20.61 15.79 -0.08
C LYS A 338 20.07 15.88 -1.51
N ILE A 339 19.07 16.75 -1.71
CA ILE A 339 18.43 17.04 -2.99
C ILE A 339 18.75 18.50 -3.38
#